data_b2c547fbaa1d913f76db7a89ee1d3023
#
_entry.id   b2c547fbaa1d913f76db7a89ee1d3023
#
_cell.length_a   1.000
_cell.length_b   1.000
_cell.length_c   1.000
_cell.angle_alpha   90.00
_cell.angle_beta   90.00
_cell.angle_gamma   90.00
#
_symmetry.space_group_name_H-M   'P 1'
#
loop_
_entity.id
_entity.type
_entity.pdbx_description
1 polymer ?
#
loop_
_entity_poly.entity_id
_entity_poly.type
_entity_poly.pdbx_seq_one_letter_code
_entity_poly.pdbx_strand_id
1 'polypeptide(L)'
;MTSNKKKIFVTQTMSPRARALLTERDDIEIVEFPNLISAPDFEAMLKQHAPVHGVALGATRFGEPELEASGDMKVVTRIGVGYDAVDVPALSRRKVPLMVAGAANSPSVAEQALFMMLTLAKRAREMHAMVKEGTWASRLSQLPFDLYGKTLLIIGFGRIGTRTAKRCLSMEMHVLVYDPYKSAAEIQAAGCEAVSDLDAALPRADFVSIHCPKTPETVGMFNATRLKLMKPSAYLINTARGGIVVEKALHEALVAGKLAGAGLDVFEQEPPPVGQALHGLPNVIMAPHVAGVTVEAVDRMSEQTALNILSALDGAPIRQNVINPDVL
;
A
#
# COMPACT_ATOMS: atom_id res chain seq x y z
N MET A 1 29.27 5.12 -34.93
CA MET A 1 28.61 6.17 -34.11
C MET A 1 27.98 5.48 -32.93
N THR A 2 28.58 5.59 -31.75
CA THR A 2 27.97 5.06 -30.51
C THR A 2 26.68 5.87 -30.27
N SER A 3 25.55 5.22 -30.42
CA SER A 3 24.24 5.80 -30.12
C SER A 3 24.26 6.31 -28.69
N ASN A 4 24.14 7.62 -28.51
CA ASN A 4 24.09 8.26 -27.15
C ASN A 4 22.71 8.09 -26.55
N LYS A 5 22.20 6.83 -26.52
CA LYS A 5 20.90 6.51 -25.98
C LYS A 5 20.91 6.60 -24.45
N LYS A 6 19.83 7.13 -23.89
CA LYS A 6 19.59 7.14 -22.46
C LYS A 6 19.19 5.73 -22.00
N LYS A 7 20.01 5.10 -21.18
CA LYS A 7 19.70 3.76 -20.66
C LYS A 7 18.75 3.86 -19.48
N ILE A 8 17.67 3.11 -19.56
CA ILE A 8 16.63 3.05 -18.54
C ILE A 8 16.53 1.62 -18.04
N PHE A 9 16.79 1.42 -16.77
CA PHE A 9 16.63 0.14 -16.11
C PHE A 9 15.17 -0.07 -15.74
N VAL A 10 14.58 -1.18 -16.14
CA VAL A 10 13.18 -1.51 -15.84
C VAL A 10 13.09 -2.88 -15.20
N THR A 11 12.36 -2.98 -14.09
CA THR A 11 12.06 -4.28 -13.50
C THR A 11 11.19 -5.13 -14.44
N GLN A 12 11.36 -6.44 -14.41
CA GLN A 12 10.57 -7.39 -15.21
C GLN A 12 9.07 -7.31 -14.98
N THR A 13 8.63 -6.74 -13.84
CA THR A 13 7.21 -6.54 -13.53
C THR A 13 6.57 -5.36 -14.26
N MET A 14 7.37 -4.53 -14.95
CA MET A 14 6.83 -3.44 -15.77
C MET A 14 5.98 -3.99 -16.91
N SER A 15 4.76 -3.46 -17.08
CA SER A 15 3.84 -3.97 -18.09
C SER A 15 4.36 -3.74 -19.53
N PRO A 16 3.99 -4.62 -20.49
CA PRO A 16 4.40 -4.46 -21.88
C PRO A 16 4.00 -3.11 -22.49
N ARG A 17 2.81 -2.61 -22.14
CA ARG A 17 2.31 -1.32 -22.61
C ARG A 17 3.18 -0.15 -22.12
N ALA A 18 3.60 -0.18 -20.86
CA ALA A 18 4.48 0.85 -20.31
C ALA A 18 5.89 0.81 -20.92
N ARG A 19 6.40 -0.41 -21.22
CA ARG A 19 7.67 -0.55 -21.94
C ARG A 19 7.59 0.02 -23.33
N ALA A 20 6.47 -0.20 -24.05
CA ALA A 20 6.23 0.38 -25.36
C ALA A 20 6.34 1.91 -25.33
N LEU A 21 5.75 2.59 -24.34
CA LEU A 21 5.86 4.05 -24.19
C LEU A 21 7.33 4.53 -24.11
N LEU A 22 8.19 3.77 -23.45
CA LEU A 22 9.62 4.11 -23.38
C LEU A 22 10.34 3.85 -24.70
N THR A 23 10.01 2.75 -25.39
CA THR A 23 10.68 2.35 -26.65
C THR A 23 10.17 3.07 -27.90
N GLU A 24 9.05 3.80 -27.81
CA GLU A 24 8.61 4.74 -28.87
C GLU A 24 9.61 5.88 -29.06
N ARG A 25 10.51 6.11 -28.11
CA ARG A 25 11.60 7.11 -28.23
C ARG A 25 12.88 6.45 -28.75
N ASP A 26 13.39 6.95 -29.87
CA ASP A 26 14.63 6.45 -30.49
C ASP A 26 15.89 6.70 -29.64
N ASP A 27 15.84 7.67 -28.70
CA ASP A 27 16.93 8.05 -27.80
C ASP A 27 16.95 7.25 -26.49
N ILE A 28 16.05 6.25 -26.30
CA ILE A 28 15.99 5.39 -25.12
C ILE A 28 16.42 3.96 -25.47
N GLU A 29 17.17 3.36 -24.53
CA GLU A 29 17.50 1.95 -24.49
C GLU A 29 17.01 1.37 -23.15
N ILE A 30 16.19 0.31 -23.19
CA ILE A 30 15.72 -0.38 -22.00
C ILE A 30 16.65 -1.53 -21.64
N VAL A 31 17.02 -1.63 -20.37
CA VAL A 31 17.72 -2.78 -19.77
C VAL A 31 16.83 -3.39 -18.70
N GLU A 32 16.44 -4.65 -18.86
CA GLU A 32 15.59 -5.34 -17.90
C GLU A 32 16.41 -5.95 -16.75
N PHE A 33 15.85 -5.91 -15.54
CA PHE A 33 16.42 -6.58 -14.38
C PHE A 33 15.37 -7.36 -13.58
N PRO A 34 15.75 -8.45 -12.86
CA PRO A 34 14.85 -9.26 -12.04
C PRO A 34 14.20 -8.45 -10.91
N ASN A 35 12.90 -8.66 -10.65
CA ASN A 35 12.19 -7.93 -9.59
C ASN A 35 12.75 -8.19 -8.17
N LEU A 36 13.32 -9.37 -7.93
CA LEU A 36 13.93 -9.77 -6.66
C LEU A 36 15.45 -9.93 -6.80
N ILE A 37 16.10 -8.94 -7.41
CA ILE A 37 17.55 -8.92 -7.54
C ILE A 37 18.19 -8.60 -6.18
N SER A 38 19.33 -9.25 -5.86
CA SER A 38 20.09 -8.90 -4.68
C SER A 38 20.77 -7.53 -4.83
N ALA A 39 21.01 -6.81 -3.73
CA ALA A 39 21.67 -5.50 -3.79
C ALA A 39 23.06 -5.55 -4.47
N PRO A 40 23.95 -6.53 -4.16
CA PRO A 40 25.22 -6.64 -4.85
C PRO A 40 25.10 -6.92 -6.36
N ASP A 41 24.17 -7.79 -6.76
CA ASP A 41 23.97 -8.09 -8.20
C ASP A 41 23.39 -6.89 -8.94
N PHE A 42 22.49 -6.13 -8.30
CA PHE A 42 21.91 -4.93 -8.89
C PHE A 42 22.97 -3.84 -9.07
N GLU A 43 23.81 -3.61 -8.06
CA GLU A 43 24.96 -2.69 -8.15
C GLU A 43 25.92 -3.10 -9.26
N ALA A 44 26.28 -4.39 -9.37
CA ALA A 44 27.16 -4.90 -10.41
C ALA A 44 26.55 -4.68 -11.80
N MET A 45 25.26 -4.92 -11.96
CA MET A 45 24.53 -4.72 -13.22
C MET A 45 24.48 -3.24 -13.60
N LEU A 46 24.27 -2.32 -12.66
CA LEU A 46 24.33 -0.88 -12.91
C LEU A 46 25.72 -0.44 -13.38
N LYS A 47 26.79 -0.89 -12.71
CA LYS A 47 28.20 -0.62 -13.09
C LYS A 47 28.51 -1.10 -14.51
N GLN A 48 28.08 -2.33 -14.85
CA GLN A 48 28.30 -2.92 -16.18
C GLN A 48 27.67 -2.09 -17.31
N HIS A 49 26.53 -1.46 -17.05
CA HIS A 49 25.75 -0.72 -18.05
C HIS A 49 25.91 0.80 -17.94
N ALA A 50 26.74 1.29 -17.01
CA ALA A 50 26.91 2.74 -16.82
C ALA A 50 27.36 3.47 -18.11
N PRO A 51 26.90 4.68 -18.37
CA PRO A 51 25.96 5.45 -17.57
C PRO A 51 24.50 4.99 -17.70
N VAL A 52 23.78 4.92 -16.55
CA VAL A 52 22.35 4.64 -16.47
C VAL A 52 21.62 5.92 -16.08
N HIS A 53 20.56 6.28 -16.80
CA HIS A 53 19.93 7.59 -16.69
C HIS A 53 18.59 7.57 -15.96
N GLY A 54 17.94 6.42 -15.87
CA GLY A 54 16.68 6.27 -15.17
C GLY A 54 16.45 4.84 -14.71
N VAL A 55 15.61 4.67 -13.68
CA VAL A 55 15.26 3.36 -13.19
C VAL A 55 13.78 3.29 -12.79
N ALA A 56 13.12 2.19 -13.19
CA ALA A 56 11.78 1.80 -12.74
C ALA A 56 11.89 0.64 -11.76
N LEU A 57 11.79 0.91 -10.46
CA LEU A 57 11.95 -0.05 -9.38
C LEU A 57 10.63 -0.79 -9.06
N GLY A 58 10.71 -2.08 -8.81
CA GLY A 58 9.73 -2.85 -8.06
C GLY A 58 9.98 -2.73 -6.53
N ALA A 59 10.21 -3.84 -5.84
CA ALA A 59 10.53 -3.88 -4.42
C ALA A 59 12.03 -3.66 -4.13
N THR A 60 12.86 -3.54 -5.15
CA THR A 60 14.32 -3.42 -5.07
C THR A 60 14.74 -2.17 -4.29
N ARG A 61 15.72 -2.31 -3.41
CA ARG A 61 16.34 -1.18 -2.69
C ARG A 61 17.11 -0.29 -3.66
N PHE A 62 17.19 1.01 -3.34
CA PHE A 62 17.97 1.97 -4.11
C PHE A 62 18.46 3.11 -3.19
N GLY A 63 19.76 3.36 -3.21
CA GLY A 63 20.39 4.39 -2.39
C GLY A 63 21.74 4.85 -2.97
N GLU A 64 22.64 5.29 -2.09
CA GLU A 64 23.93 5.84 -2.49
C GLU A 64 24.78 4.86 -3.32
N PRO A 65 24.89 3.55 -2.98
CA PRO A 65 25.70 2.61 -3.79
C PRO A 65 25.19 2.47 -5.23
N GLU A 66 23.86 2.39 -5.41
CA GLU A 66 23.24 2.26 -6.72
C GLU A 66 23.34 3.58 -7.51
N LEU A 67 23.29 4.74 -6.84
CA LEU A 67 23.54 6.04 -7.49
C LEU A 67 24.97 6.15 -8.01
N GLU A 68 25.97 5.75 -7.22
CA GLU A 68 27.36 5.74 -7.64
C GLU A 68 27.59 4.76 -8.81
N ALA A 69 27.01 3.56 -8.70
CA ALA A 69 27.11 2.52 -9.72
C ALA A 69 26.51 2.94 -11.05
N SER A 70 25.44 3.74 -11.04
CA SER A 70 24.75 4.20 -12.24
C SER A 70 25.50 5.25 -13.05
N GLY A 71 26.35 6.03 -12.41
CA GLY A 71 27.21 7.06 -13.02
C GLY A 71 26.49 8.36 -13.43
N ASP A 72 25.27 8.32 -13.99
CA ASP A 72 24.55 9.53 -14.45
C ASP A 72 23.02 9.40 -14.30
N MET A 73 22.56 9.05 -13.08
CA MET A 73 21.13 8.92 -12.80
C MET A 73 20.41 10.27 -12.87
N LYS A 74 19.34 10.33 -13.66
CA LYS A 74 18.50 11.52 -13.83
C LYS A 74 17.16 11.40 -13.10
N VAL A 75 16.66 10.18 -12.93
CA VAL A 75 15.37 9.92 -12.28
C VAL A 75 15.31 8.52 -11.70
N VAL A 76 14.78 8.42 -10.50
CA VAL A 76 14.41 7.15 -9.86
C VAL A 76 12.90 7.09 -9.76
N THR A 77 12.29 6.00 -10.24
CA THR A 77 10.84 5.83 -10.21
C THR A 77 10.45 4.53 -9.54
N ARG A 78 9.24 4.50 -8.97
CA ARG A 78 8.65 3.30 -8.37
C ARG A 78 7.40 2.87 -9.11
N ILE A 79 7.33 1.59 -9.50
CA ILE A 79 6.06 0.95 -9.91
C ILE A 79 5.27 0.68 -8.63
N GLY A 80 4.67 1.74 -8.09
CA GLY A 80 4.01 1.75 -6.80
C GLY A 80 3.95 3.16 -6.19
N VAL A 81 3.35 3.26 -5.00
CA VAL A 81 3.26 4.52 -4.24
C VAL A 81 4.14 4.53 -3.00
N GLY A 82 4.52 3.35 -2.49
CA GLY A 82 5.44 3.21 -1.37
C GLY A 82 6.89 3.34 -1.83
N TYR A 83 7.71 3.97 -1.03
CA TYR A 83 9.13 4.21 -1.31
C TYR A 83 10.05 3.90 -0.12
N ASP A 84 9.59 3.06 0.79
CA ASP A 84 10.31 2.70 2.03
C ASP A 84 11.68 2.04 1.75
N ALA A 85 11.86 1.45 0.57
CA ALA A 85 13.11 0.83 0.13
C ALA A 85 14.08 1.81 -0.57
N VAL A 86 13.74 3.11 -0.68
CA VAL A 86 14.56 4.11 -1.36
C VAL A 86 15.13 5.11 -0.38
N ASP A 87 16.45 5.33 -0.43
CA ASP A 87 17.14 6.36 0.36
C ASP A 87 16.88 7.76 -0.25
N VAL A 88 15.76 8.37 0.13
CA VAL A 88 15.35 9.70 -0.35
C VAL A 88 16.40 10.78 -0.03
N PRO A 89 17.01 10.84 1.17
CA PRO A 89 18.11 11.76 1.46
C PRO A 89 19.29 11.64 0.50
N ALA A 90 19.71 10.41 0.13
CA ALA A 90 20.79 10.19 -0.83
C ALA A 90 20.45 10.77 -2.21
N LEU A 91 19.23 10.47 -2.71
CA LEU A 91 18.75 11.03 -3.96
C LEU A 91 18.72 12.57 -3.94
N SER A 92 18.25 13.15 -2.84
CA SER A 92 18.15 14.61 -2.69
C SER A 92 19.53 15.29 -2.71
N ARG A 93 20.53 14.71 -2.04
CA ARG A 93 21.93 15.21 -2.11
C ARG A 93 22.48 15.24 -3.54
N ARG A 94 22.12 14.23 -4.34
CA ARG A 94 22.52 14.10 -5.75
C ARG A 94 21.61 14.86 -6.74
N LYS A 95 20.60 15.57 -6.23
CA LYS A 95 19.57 16.28 -7.03
C LYS A 95 18.85 15.36 -8.03
N VAL A 96 18.61 14.11 -7.64
CA VAL A 96 17.86 13.13 -8.41
C VAL A 96 16.41 13.06 -7.89
N PRO A 97 15.40 13.33 -8.73
CA PRO A 97 14.00 13.21 -8.31
C PRO A 97 13.61 11.75 -8.12
N LEU A 98 12.97 11.46 -6.99
CA LEU A 98 12.21 10.24 -6.78
C LEU A 98 10.76 10.47 -7.15
N MET A 99 10.23 9.66 -8.06
CA MET A 99 8.85 9.76 -8.50
C MET A 99 8.07 8.45 -8.26
N VAL A 100 6.83 8.57 -7.85
CA VAL A 100 5.94 7.43 -7.56
C VAL A 100 4.74 7.40 -8.51
N ALA A 101 4.04 6.26 -8.56
CA ALA A 101 2.91 6.06 -9.46
C ALA A 101 1.61 6.80 -9.05
N GLY A 102 1.72 7.82 -8.21
CA GLY A 102 0.61 8.71 -7.85
C GLY A 102 -0.57 7.98 -7.20
N ALA A 103 -1.75 8.03 -7.84
CA ALA A 103 -2.98 7.42 -7.34
C ALA A 103 -3.34 6.10 -8.05
N ALA A 104 -2.43 5.54 -8.86
CA ALA A 104 -2.72 4.48 -9.81
C ALA A 104 -3.28 3.18 -9.19
N ASN A 105 -2.85 2.82 -7.98
CA ASN A 105 -3.30 1.62 -7.27
C ASN A 105 -4.39 1.89 -6.22
N SER A 106 -4.74 3.14 -5.97
CA SER A 106 -5.68 3.48 -4.88
C SER A 106 -7.08 2.87 -5.02
N PRO A 107 -7.64 2.63 -6.23
CA PRO A 107 -8.89 1.87 -6.35
C PRO A 107 -8.75 0.45 -5.80
N SER A 108 -7.68 -0.25 -6.18
CA SER A 108 -7.45 -1.66 -5.83
C SER A 108 -7.23 -1.85 -4.32
N VAL A 109 -6.46 -0.95 -3.67
CA VAL A 109 -6.28 -0.98 -2.21
C VAL A 109 -7.60 -0.74 -1.48
N ALA A 110 -8.44 0.18 -1.95
CA ALA A 110 -9.75 0.43 -1.36
C ALA A 110 -10.70 -0.77 -1.54
N GLU A 111 -10.60 -1.48 -2.65
CA GLU A 111 -11.35 -2.72 -2.90
C GLU A 111 -10.88 -3.86 -2.01
N GLN A 112 -9.58 -4.01 -1.81
CA GLN A 112 -9.03 -5.00 -0.88
C GLN A 112 -9.47 -4.75 0.56
N ALA A 113 -9.49 -3.50 1.02
CA ALA A 113 -10.00 -3.17 2.35
C ALA A 113 -11.49 -3.56 2.50
N LEU A 114 -12.33 -3.23 1.52
CA LEU A 114 -13.74 -3.63 1.50
C LEU A 114 -13.91 -5.15 1.42
N PHE A 115 -13.11 -5.83 0.58
CA PHE A 115 -13.11 -7.30 0.49
C PHE A 115 -12.79 -7.94 1.85
N MET A 116 -11.79 -7.46 2.58
CA MET A 116 -11.46 -7.98 3.91
C MET A 116 -12.61 -7.74 4.90
N MET A 117 -13.24 -6.56 4.89
CA MET A 117 -14.42 -6.27 5.72
C MET A 117 -15.57 -7.23 5.40
N LEU A 118 -15.91 -7.43 4.13
CA LEU A 118 -16.95 -8.33 3.68
C LEU A 118 -16.64 -9.79 4.02
N THR A 119 -15.40 -10.22 3.81
CA THR A 119 -14.96 -11.59 4.12
C THR A 119 -15.12 -11.91 5.60
N LEU A 120 -14.77 -10.98 6.48
CA LEU A 120 -14.94 -11.12 7.93
C LEU A 120 -16.43 -11.06 8.32
N ALA A 121 -17.19 -10.08 7.84
CA ALA A 121 -18.60 -9.92 8.15
C ALA A 121 -19.44 -11.10 7.68
N LYS A 122 -19.19 -11.60 6.47
CA LYS A 122 -19.92 -12.74 5.89
C LYS A 122 -19.33 -14.10 6.27
N ARG A 123 -18.23 -14.11 7.04
CA ARG A 123 -17.53 -15.35 7.46
C ARG A 123 -17.26 -16.25 6.25
N ALA A 124 -16.78 -15.64 5.16
CA ALA A 124 -16.75 -16.28 3.85
C ALA A 124 -15.95 -17.59 3.84
N ARG A 125 -14.85 -17.65 4.61
CA ARG A 125 -14.01 -18.86 4.71
C ARG A 125 -14.76 -20.02 5.36
N GLU A 126 -15.41 -19.78 6.49
CA GLU A 126 -16.15 -20.77 7.26
C GLU A 126 -17.40 -21.23 6.50
N MET A 127 -18.14 -20.31 5.89
CA MET A 127 -19.31 -20.64 5.09
C MET A 127 -18.92 -21.50 3.88
N HIS A 128 -17.80 -21.18 3.20
CA HIS A 128 -17.28 -22.00 2.13
C HIS A 128 -16.86 -23.41 2.63
N ALA A 129 -16.14 -23.47 3.75
CA ALA A 129 -15.72 -24.74 4.34
C ALA A 129 -16.91 -25.63 4.71
N MET A 130 -17.97 -25.08 5.32
CA MET A 130 -19.18 -25.84 5.67
C MET A 130 -19.81 -26.55 4.47
N VAL A 131 -19.82 -25.92 3.31
CA VAL A 131 -20.35 -26.54 2.08
C VAL A 131 -19.41 -27.65 1.60
N LYS A 132 -18.09 -27.37 1.54
CA LYS A 132 -17.09 -28.35 1.10
C LYS A 132 -17.02 -29.60 1.98
N GLU A 133 -17.15 -29.43 3.28
CA GLU A 133 -17.01 -30.48 4.30
C GLU A 133 -18.34 -31.19 4.63
N GLY A 134 -19.44 -30.76 4.01
CA GLY A 134 -20.76 -31.38 4.23
C GLY A 134 -21.37 -31.06 5.60
N THR A 135 -20.89 -30.03 6.29
CA THR A 135 -21.38 -29.61 7.61
C THR A 135 -22.52 -28.59 7.54
N TRP A 136 -23.32 -28.65 6.48
CA TRP A 136 -24.44 -27.73 6.18
C TRP A 136 -25.38 -27.49 7.36
N ALA A 137 -25.64 -28.50 8.17
CA ALA A 137 -26.51 -28.39 9.35
C ALA A 137 -26.05 -27.34 10.35
N SER A 138 -24.74 -27.02 10.38
CA SER A 138 -24.14 -26.05 11.29
C SER A 138 -24.27 -24.58 10.82
N ARG A 139 -24.87 -24.31 9.65
CA ARG A 139 -24.92 -22.97 9.04
C ARG A 139 -25.55 -21.85 9.91
N LEU A 140 -26.38 -22.24 10.90
CA LEU A 140 -27.04 -21.29 11.79
C LEU A 140 -26.35 -21.17 13.17
N SER A 141 -25.28 -21.93 13.43
CA SER A 141 -24.60 -21.92 14.74
C SER A 141 -23.87 -20.60 15.01
N GLN A 142 -23.37 -19.96 13.95
CA GLN A 142 -22.72 -18.65 14.02
C GLN A 142 -23.07 -17.87 12.75
N LEU A 143 -23.98 -16.93 12.87
CA LEU A 143 -24.50 -16.17 11.73
C LEU A 143 -23.50 -15.14 11.21
N PRO A 144 -23.41 -14.95 9.87
CA PRO A 144 -22.84 -13.75 9.27
C PRO A 144 -23.65 -12.50 9.70
N PHE A 145 -23.04 -11.34 9.53
CA PHE A 145 -23.72 -10.06 9.78
C PHE A 145 -23.54 -9.10 8.59
N ASP A 146 -24.28 -8.00 8.61
CA ASP A 146 -24.28 -7.02 7.53
C ASP A 146 -23.35 -5.85 7.82
N LEU A 147 -22.82 -5.22 6.75
CA LEU A 147 -22.16 -3.92 6.83
C LEU A 147 -23.18 -2.78 6.94
N TYR A 148 -24.40 -2.99 6.47
CA TYR A 148 -25.51 -2.05 6.55
C TYR A 148 -25.69 -1.51 7.97
N GLY A 149 -25.72 -0.18 8.11
CA GLY A 149 -25.89 0.50 9.39
C GLY A 149 -24.71 0.39 10.36
N LYS A 150 -23.59 -0.27 9.98
CA LYS A 150 -22.38 -0.34 10.80
C LYS A 150 -21.54 0.92 10.66
N THR A 151 -20.75 1.20 11.69
CA THR A 151 -19.84 2.35 11.72
C THR A 151 -18.45 1.92 11.32
N LEU A 152 -17.90 2.56 10.27
CA LEU A 152 -16.51 2.46 9.86
C LEU A 152 -15.74 3.69 10.32
N LEU A 153 -14.61 3.51 11.01
CA LEU A 153 -13.64 4.57 11.27
C LEU A 153 -12.45 4.42 10.30
N ILE A 154 -12.25 5.43 9.49
CA ILE A 154 -11.12 5.55 8.55
C ILE A 154 -10.01 6.37 9.20
N ILE A 155 -8.78 5.81 9.20
CA ILE A 155 -7.57 6.49 9.67
C ILE A 155 -6.75 6.91 8.45
N GLY A 156 -6.75 8.21 8.14
CA GLY A 156 -6.14 8.76 6.93
C GLY A 156 -7.13 8.90 5.77
N PHE A 157 -7.34 10.15 5.32
CA PHE A 157 -8.32 10.52 4.29
C PHE A 157 -7.62 11.01 3.00
N GLY A 158 -6.55 10.28 2.63
CA GLY A 158 -5.84 10.46 1.37
C GLY A 158 -6.52 9.78 0.18
N ARG A 159 -5.73 9.48 -0.85
CA ARG A 159 -6.20 8.87 -2.12
C ARG A 159 -6.91 7.53 -1.94
N ILE A 160 -6.51 6.73 -0.93
CA ILE A 160 -7.11 5.43 -0.63
C ILE A 160 -8.31 5.60 0.32
N GLY A 161 -8.13 6.32 1.43
CA GLY A 161 -9.18 6.52 2.43
C GLY A 161 -10.46 7.12 1.85
N THR A 162 -10.36 8.13 0.97
CA THR A 162 -11.51 8.71 0.28
C THR A 162 -12.24 7.70 -0.62
N ARG A 163 -11.49 6.81 -1.30
CA ARG A 163 -12.08 5.76 -2.14
C ARG A 163 -12.74 4.66 -1.31
N THR A 164 -12.15 4.32 -0.17
CA THR A 164 -12.72 3.36 0.79
C THR A 164 -14.01 3.95 1.38
N ALA A 165 -13.99 5.21 1.82
CA ALA A 165 -15.17 5.90 2.32
C ALA A 165 -16.33 5.88 1.31
N LYS A 166 -16.07 6.26 0.06
CA LYS A 166 -17.08 6.24 -1.00
C LYS A 166 -17.74 4.87 -1.18
N ARG A 167 -16.95 3.79 -1.15
CA ARG A 167 -17.47 2.42 -1.27
C ARG A 167 -18.29 2.02 -0.07
N CYS A 168 -17.83 2.35 1.14
CA CYS A 168 -18.53 2.01 2.37
C CYS A 168 -19.82 2.82 2.58
N LEU A 169 -19.85 4.08 2.16
CA LEU A 169 -21.09 4.87 2.09
C LEU A 169 -22.10 4.24 1.13
N SER A 170 -21.65 3.69 -0.01
CA SER A 170 -22.52 2.95 -0.95
C SER A 170 -23.03 1.61 -0.37
N MET A 171 -22.36 1.08 0.67
CA MET A 171 -22.82 -0.06 1.47
C MET A 171 -23.71 0.37 2.64
N GLU A 172 -24.14 1.63 2.66
CA GLU A 172 -24.99 2.22 3.70
C GLU A 172 -24.38 2.15 5.11
N MET A 173 -23.04 2.25 5.20
CA MET A 173 -22.32 2.37 6.47
C MET A 173 -22.29 3.84 6.92
N HIS A 174 -22.19 4.05 8.24
CA HIS A 174 -21.78 5.33 8.81
C HIS A 174 -20.25 5.44 8.77
N VAL A 175 -19.71 6.49 8.15
CA VAL A 175 -18.27 6.63 7.98
C VAL A 175 -17.74 7.79 8.83
N LEU A 176 -16.92 7.47 9.82
CA LEU A 176 -16.12 8.41 10.60
C LEU A 176 -14.73 8.51 9.97
N VAL A 177 -14.12 9.69 10.01
CA VAL A 177 -12.77 9.92 9.46
C VAL A 177 -11.93 10.67 10.49
N TYR A 178 -10.77 10.07 10.80
CA TYR A 178 -9.68 10.72 11.54
C TYR A 178 -8.53 11.00 10.57
N ASP A 179 -8.26 12.26 10.31
CA ASP A 179 -7.10 12.73 9.54
C ASP A 179 -6.69 14.11 10.05
N PRO A 180 -5.51 14.27 10.69
CA PRO A 180 -5.08 15.55 11.26
C PRO A 180 -4.72 16.61 10.19
N TYR A 181 -4.62 16.22 8.91
CA TYR A 181 -4.24 17.10 7.80
C TYR A 181 -5.42 17.47 6.90
N LYS A 182 -6.64 16.99 7.23
CA LYS A 182 -7.87 17.28 6.49
C LYS A 182 -8.83 18.12 7.32
N SER A 183 -9.40 19.14 6.70
CA SER A 183 -10.43 19.93 7.36
C SER A 183 -11.72 19.16 7.54
N ALA A 184 -12.47 19.47 8.59
CA ALA A 184 -13.78 18.88 8.82
C ALA A 184 -14.73 19.12 7.63
N ALA A 185 -14.63 20.29 6.98
CA ALA A 185 -15.45 20.63 5.81
C ALA A 185 -15.17 19.71 4.61
N GLU A 186 -13.89 19.38 4.32
CA GLU A 186 -13.53 18.43 3.26
C GLU A 186 -14.11 17.03 3.52
N ILE A 187 -14.04 16.57 4.76
CA ILE A 187 -14.55 15.25 5.19
C ILE A 187 -16.08 15.22 5.09
N GLN A 188 -16.75 16.26 5.58
CA GLN A 188 -18.22 16.38 5.52
C GLN A 188 -18.74 16.49 4.09
N ALA A 189 -18.02 17.20 3.22
CA ALA A 189 -18.37 17.30 1.79
C ALA A 189 -18.32 15.94 1.07
N ALA A 190 -17.56 14.98 1.59
CA ALA A 190 -17.53 13.60 1.10
C ALA A 190 -18.61 12.69 1.72
N GLY A 191 -19.52 13.23 2.55
CA GLY A 191 -20.59 12.49 3.22
C GLY A 191 -20.13 11.75 4.49
N CYS A 192 -18.98 12.09 5.04
CA CYS A 192 -18.40 11.45 6.24
C CYS A 192 -18.49 12.37 7.46
N GLU A 193 -18.42 11.80 8.64
CA GLU A 193 -18.27 12.54 9.90
C GLU A 193 -16.78 12.74 10.22
N ALA A 194 -16.35 13.97 10.41
CA ALA A 194 -15.00 14.28 10.85
C ALA A 194 -14.86 14.08 12.37
N VAL A 195 -13.83 13.35 12.80
CA VAL A 195 -13.47 13.16 14.21
C VAL A 195 -12.07 13.67 14.47
N SER A 196 -11.90 14.47 15.52
CA SER A 196 -10.60 15.08 15.91
C SER A 196 -9.88 14.29 17.00
N ASP A 197 -10.59 13.46 17.74
CA ASP A 197 -10.05 12.59 18.80
C ASP A 197 -10.21 11.12 18.40
N LEU A 198 -9.08 10.48 18.08
CA LEU A 198 -9.04 9.09 17.68
C LEU A 198 -9.53 8.16 18.81
N ASP A 199 -9.08 8.41 20.02
CA ASP A 199 -9.36 7.53 21.16
C ASP A 199 -10.86 7.60 21.56
N ALA A 200 -11.49 8.76 21.41
CA ALA A 200 -12.93 8.93 21.58
C ALA A 200 -13.76 8.31 20.42
N ALA A 201 -13.19 8.19 19.24
CA ALA A 201 -13.87 7.61 18.08
C ALA A 201 -13.85 6.06 18.07
N LEU A 202 -12.79 5.44 18.61
CA LEU A 202 -12.60 3.98 18.60
C LEU A 202 -13.79 3.20 19.22
N PRO A 203 -14.38 3.59 20.37
CA PRO A 203 -15.52 2.88 20.94
C PRO A 203 -16.80 2.94 20.08
N ARG A 204 -16.86 3.86 19.11
CA ARG A 204 -18.02 4.02 18.21
C ARG A 204 -17.94 3.08 17.00
N ALA A 205 -16.73 2.66 16.63
CA ALA A 205 -16.47 1.92 15.40
C ALA A 205 -16.79 0.42 15.51
N ASP A 206 -17.45 -0.13 14.49
CA ASP A 206 -17.58 -1.57 14.26
C ASP A 206 -16.43 -2.09 13.38
N PHE A 207 -15.91 -1.22 12.52
CA PHE A 207 -14.71 -1.45 11.72
C PHE A 207 -13.77 -0.26 11.84
N VAL A 208 -12.48 -0.55 11.91
CA VAL A 208 -11.40 0.46 11.78
C VAL A 208 -10.55 0.09 10.57
N SER A 209 -10.37 1.02 9.62
CA SER A 209 -9.56 0.79 8.42
C SER A 209 -8.44 1.82 8.31
N ILE A 210 -7.20 1.34 8.21
CA ILE A 210 -5.98 2.15 8.25
C ILE A 210 -5.52 2.45 6.83
N HIS A 211 -5.36 3.75 6.51
CA HIS A 211 -4.95 4.29 5.21
C HIS A 211 -3.93 5.43 5.32
N CYS A 212 -3.35 5.64 6.52
CA CYS A 212 -2.30 6.61 6.75
C CYS A 212 -0.91 6.04 6.40
N PRO A 213 0.10 6.89 6.10
CA PRO A 213 1.47 6.44 5.92
C PRO A 213 2.09 5.99 7.24
N LYS A 214 3.19 5.22 7.15
CA LYS A 214 4.05 4.92 8.31
C LYS A 214 5.00 6.08 8.54
N THR A 215 4.84 6.74 9.68
CA THR A 215 5.68 7.85 10.15
C THR A 215 6.01 7.63 11.62
N PRO A 216 6.92 8.41 12.23
CA PRO A 216 7.17 8.32 13.67
C PRO A 216 5.91 8.44 14.52
N GLU A 217 4.90 9.21 14.08
CA GLU A 217 3.64 9.43 14.81
C GLU A 217 2.65 8.27 14.65
N THR A 218 2.78 7.49 13.57
CA THR A 218 1.85 6.39 13.26
C THR A 218 2.42 5.01 13.59
N VAL A 219 3.73 4.88 13.78
CA VAL A 219 4.35 3.64 14.27
C VAL A 219 3.79 3.28 15.65
N GLY A 220 3.29 2.04 15.79
CA GLY A 220 2.66 1.57 17.03
C GLY A 220 1.39 2.32 17.43
N MET A 221 0.76 3.03 16.48
CA MET A 221 -0.48 3.78 16.73
C MET A 221 -1.57 2.89 17.33
N PHE A 222 -1.69 1.65 16.85
CA PHE A 222 -2.60 0.64 17.41
C PHE A 222 -1.85 -0.33 18.32
N ASN A 223 -1.54 0.14 19.52
CA ASN A 223 -0.97 -0.64 20.61
C ASN A 223 -2.05 -1.26 21.51
N ALA A 224 -1.64 -1.98 22.56
CA ALA A 224 -2.55 -2.62 23.50
C ALA A 224 -3.56 -1.65 24.15
N THR A 225 -3.16 -0.40 24.40
CA THR A 225 -4.05 0.61 24.99
C THR A 225 -5.17 0.99 24.02
N ARG A 226 -4.86 1.30 22.76
CA ARG A 226 -5.87 1.67 21.76
C ARG A 226 -6.73 0.50 21.33
N LEU A 227 -6.16 -0.70 21.21
CA LEU A 227 -6.95 -1.89 20.90
C LEU A 227 -8.00 -2.18 21.98
N LYS A 228 -7.75 -1.85 23.23
CA LYS A 228 -8.73 -1.98 24.34
C LYS A 228 -9.90 -0.98 24.25
N LEU A 229 -9.74 0.13 23.53
CA LEU A 229 -10.80 1.11 23.33
C LEU A 229 -11.80 0.67 22.26
N MET A 230 -11.43 -0.28 21.41
CA MET A 230 -12.31 -0.81 20.38
C MET A 230 -13.39 -1.69 21.00
N LYS A 231 -14.55 -1.80 20.34
CA LYS A 231 -15.59 -2.75 20.74
C LYS A 231 -15.05 -4.18 20.65
N PRO A 232 -15.42 -5.09 21.57
CA PRO A 232 -15.08 -6.51 21.45
C PRO A 232 -15.62 -7.14 20.15
N SER A 233 -16.70 -6.58 19.60
CA SER A 233 -17.28 -6.98 18.31
C SER A 233 -16.65 -6.30 17.09
N ALA A 234 -15.66 -5.41 17.27
CA ALA A 234 -15.07 -4.65 16.18
C ALA A 234 -14.00 -5.44 15.42
N TYR A 235 -13.72 -4.97 14.19
CA TYR A 235 -12.72 -5.52 13.28
C TYR A 235 -11.70 -4.45 12.90
N LEU A 236 -10.42 -4.83 12.80
CA LEU A 236 -9.33 -3.96 12.38
C LEU A 236 -8.82 -4.37 11.00
N ILE A 237 -8.76 -3.42 10.05
CA ILE A 237 -8.25 -3.65 8.70
C ILE A 237 -7.00 -2.81 8.47
N ASN A 238 -5.90 -3.44 8.10
CA ASN A 238 -4.66 -2.76 7.76
C ASN A 238 -4.17 -3.17 6.36
N THR A 239 -4.38 -2.29 5.40
CA THR A 239 -3.84 -2.38 4.02
C THR A 239 -2.85 -1.26 3.74
N ALA A 240 -2.33 -0.60 4.79
CA ALA A 240 -1.43 0.55 4.68
C ALA A 240 0.04 0.14 4.83
N ARG A 241 0.51 -0.04 6.07
CA ARG A 241 1.89 -0.44 6.39
C ARG A 241 1.95 -1.30 7.65
N GLY A 242 2.88 -2.26 7.67
CA GLY A 242 3.25 -2.99 8.87
C GLY A 242 3.90 -2.07 9.92
N GLY A 243 3.71 -2.41 11.19
CA GLY A 243 4.23 -1.63 12.32
C GLY A 243 3.36 -0.42 12.73
N ILE A 244 2.28 -0.09 11.99
CA ILE A 244 1.25 0.84 12.48
C ILE A 244 0.41 0.15 13.56
N VAL A 245 0.15 -1.12 13.38
CA VAL A 245 -0.47 -2.02 14.38
C VAL A 245 0.64 -2.82 15.03
N VAL A 246 0.67 -2.87 16.37
CA VAL A 246 1.58 -3.73 17.12
C VAL A 246 1.05 -5.16 17.07
N GLU A 247 1.66 -6.03 16.24
CA GLU A 247 1.17 -7.38 15.96
C GLU A 247 1.01 -8.23 17.22
N LYS A 248 1.94 -8.13 18.16
CA LYS A 248 1.85 -8.83 19.45
C LYS A 248 0.59 -8.40 20.23
N ALA A 249 0.31 -7.11 20.29
CA ALA A 249 -0.86 -6.58 21.01
C ALA A 249 -2.16 -6.97 20.29
N LEU A 250 -2.16 -6.97 18.96
CA LEU A 250 -3.29 -7.43 18.16
C LEU A 250 -3.59 -8.92 18.42
N HIS A 251 -2.56 -9.77 18.39
CA HIS A 251 -2.69 -11.19 18.69
C HIS A 251 -3.30 -11.42 20.09
N GLU A 252 -2.77 -10.76 21.13
CA GLU A 252 -3.26 -10.85 22.49
C GLU A 252 -4.73 -10.40 22.60
N ALA A 253 -5.12 -9.33 21.91
CA ALA A 253 -6.49 -8.83 21.90
C ALA A 253 -7.45 -9.82 21.21
N LEU A 254 -7.05 -10.42 20.10
CA LEU A 254 -7.85 -11.42 19.36
C LEU A 254 -8.03 -12.70 20.15
N VAL A 255 -6.97 -13.24 20.75
CA VAL A 255 -7.04 -14.46 21.59
C VAL A 255 -7.90 -14.25 22.84
N ALA A 256 -7.81 -13.06 23.44
CA ALA A 256 -8.61 -12.70 24.61
C ALA A 256 -10.08 -12.33 24.28
N GLY A 257 -10.50 -12.40 23.00
CA GLY A 257 -11.84 -11.99 22.57
C GLY A 257 -12.15 -10.52 22.79
N LYS A 258 -11.12 -9.66 22.87
CA LYS A 258 -11.25 -8.20 23.00
C LYS A 258 -11.38 -7.49 21.65
N LEU A 259 -11.22 -8.24 20.56
CA LEU A 259 -11.45 -7.84 19.20
C LEU A 259 -12.01 -9.04 18.43
N ALA A 260 -13.00 -8.81 17.56
CA ALA A 260 -13.67 -9.91 16.86
C ALA A 260 -12.83 -10.51 15.74
N GLY A 261 -11.99 -9.70 15.06
CA GLY A 261 -11.13 -10.18 14.01
C GLY A 261 -10.28 -9.07 13.37
N ALA A 262 -9.43 -9.46 12.42
CA ALA A 262 -8.59 -8.53 11.68
C ALA A 262 -8.40 -8.95 10.21
N GLY A 263 -8.18 -7.95 9.35
CA GLY A 263 -7.74 -8.10 7.96
C GLY A 263 -6.40 -7.42 7.76
N LEU A 264 -5.37 -8.16 7.36
CA LEU A 264 -4.00 -7.68 7.25
C LEU A 264 -3.46 -7.97 5.84
N ASP A 265 -3.05 -6.95 5.13
CA ASP A 265 -2.28 -7.08 3.87
C ASP A 265 -0.79 -6.80 4.08
N VAL A 266 -0.42 -6.28 5.26
CA VAL A 266 0.93 -5.81 5.60
C VAL A 266 1.33 -6.26 7.00
N PHE A 267 2.65 -6.45 7.22
CA PHE A 267 3.20 -7.02 8.45
C PHE A 267 4.40 -6.21 8.96
N GLU A 268 4.71 -6.34 10.27
CA GLU A 268 5.88 -5.69 10.89
C GLU A 268 7.17 -6.12 10.20
N GLN A 269 7.27 -7.39 9.85
CA GLN A 269 8.33 -7.95 9.02
C GLN A 269 7.72 -8.54 7.75
N GLU A 270 8.27 -8.22 6.59
CA GLU A 270 7.85 -8.73 5.29
C GLU A 270 9.04 -9.36 4.53
N PRO A 271 8.98 -10.64 4.13
CA PRO A 271 7.89 -11.58 4.41
C PRO A 271 7.81 -11.94 5.90
N PRO A 272 6.59 -12.19 6.43
CA PRO A 272 6.42 -12.57 7.82
C PRO A 272 7.00 -13.97 8.08
N PRO A 273 7.62 -14.21 9.24
CA PRO A 273 8.16 -15.52 9.60
C PRO A 273 7.07 -16.59 9.61
N VAL A 274 7.40 -17.78 9.11
CA VAL A 274 6.49 -18.93 9.15
C VAL A 274 6.18 -19.31 10.60
N GLY A 275 4.90 -19.56 10.89
CA GLY A 275 4.48 -19.99 12.25
C GLY A 275 4.24 -18.84 13.21
N GLN A 276 4.15 -17.59 12.75
CA GLN A 276 3.69 -16.50 13.60
C GLN A 276 2.31 -16.79 14.21
N ALA A 277 2.14 -16.38 15.46
CA ALA A 277 0.92 -16.65 16.23
C ALA A 277 -0.37 -16.14 15.57
N LEU A 278 -0.31 -14.97 14.90
CA LEU A 278 -1.43 -14.41 14.13
C LEU A 278 -1.90 -15.32 12.99
N HIS A 279 -0.98 -16.10 12.37
CA HIS A 279 -1.28 -16.94 11.20
C HIS A 279 -2.22 -18.11 11.54
N GLY A 280 -2.23 -18.55 12.80
CA GLY A 280 -3.09 -19.65 13.28
C GLY A 280 -4.52 -19.23 13.66
N LEU A 281 -4.81 -17.92 13.71
CA LEU A 281 -6.10 -17.45 14.19
C LEU A 281 -7.18 -17.54 13.10
N PRO A 282 -8.33 -18.17 13.37
CA PRO A 282 -9.40 -18.35 12.38
C PRO A 282 -10.11 -17.03 12.01
N ASN A 283 -10.07 -16.03 12.90
CA ASN A 283 -10.68 -14.72 12.74
C ASN A 283 -9.72 -13.66 12.17
N VAL A 284 -8.62 -14.09 11.53
CA VAL A 284 -7.70 -13.21 10.81
C VAL A 284 -7.68 -13.57 9.33
N ILE A 285 -7.91 -12.57 8.47
CA ILE A 285 -7.75 -12.67 7.02
C ILE A 285 -6.44 -12.00 6.64
N MET A 286 -5.60 -12.69 5.87
CA MET A 286 -4.28 -12.18 5.49
C MET A 286 -4.09 -12.21 3.99
N ALA A 287 -3.30 -11.25 3.47
CA ALA A 287 -2.83 -11.23 2.09
C ALA A 287 -1.35 -10.77 2.06
N PRO A 288 -0.56 -11.19 1.05
CA PRO A 288 0.89 -11.00 1.03
C PRO A 288 1.30 -9.65 0.40
N HIS A 289 0.83 -8.52 0.96
CA HIS A 289 1.09 -7.14 0.51
C HIS A 289 0.71 -6.92 -0.96
N VAL A 290 -0.49 -7.37 -1.34
CA VAL A 290 -0.99 -7.33 -2.72
C VAL A 290 -2.23 -6.45 -2.91
N ALA A 291 -2.66 -5.71 -1.90
CA ALA A 291 -3.83 -4.84 -1.99
C ALA A 291 -3.77 -3.88 -3.19
N GLY A 292 -2.58 -3.41 -3.53
CA GLY A 292 -2.33 -2.54 -4.68
C GLY A 292 -1.80 -3.26 -5.93
N VAL A 293 -1.84 -4.60 -6.01
CA VAL A 293 -1.19 -5.40 -7.07
C VAL A 293 -2.23 -6.24 -7.80
N THR A 294 -3.17 -5.58 -8.47
CA THR A 294 -4.07 -6.21 -9.44
C THR A 294 -3.51 -6.05 -10.86
N VAL A 295 -4.01 -6.82 -11.83
CA VAL A 295 -3.61 -6.70 -13.24
C VAL A 295 -3.73 -5.25 -13.70
N GLU A 296 -4.88 -4.63 -13.45
CA GLU A 296 -5.15 -3.24 -13.85
C GLU A 296 -4.33 -2.22 -13.05
N ALA A 297 -4.04 -2.50 -11.79
CA ALA A 297 -3.20 -1.62 -10.98
C ALA A 297 -1.74 -1.64 -11.45
N VAL A 298 -1.22 -2.83 -11.77
CA VAL A 298 0.14 -2.99 -12.32
C VAL A 298 0.26 -2.24 -13.64
N ASP A 299 -0.71 -2.35 -14.54
CA ASP A 299 -0.73 -1.61 -15.80
C ASP A 299 -0.73 -0.10 -15.55
N ARG A 300 -1.66 0.41 -14.74
CA ARG A 300 -1.73 1.85 -14.42
C ARG A 300 -0.47 2.38 -13.74
N MET A 301 0.10 1.61 -12.80
CA MET A 301 1.34 2.00 -12.11
C MET A 301 2.53 2.01 -13.07
N SER A 302 2.62 0.99 -13.93
CA SER A 302 3.68 0.90 -14.94
C SER A 302 3.61 2.04 -15.94
N GLU A 303 2.43 2.36 -16.48
CA GLU A 303 2.23 3.50 -17.38
C GLU A 303 2.61 4.82 -16.72
N GLN A 304 2.13 5.07 -15.50
CA GLN A 304 2.49 6.29 -14.78
C GLN A 304 4.00 6.37 -14.52
N THR A 305 4.66 5.24 -14.26
CA THR A 305 6.10 5.16 -14.09
C THR A 305 6.85 5.50 -15.37
N ALA A 306 6.40 5.00 -16.52
CA ALA A 306 6.96 5.37 -17.83
C ALA A 306 6.81 6.87 -18.10
N LEU A 307 5.62 7.44 -17.88
CA LEU A 307 5.36 8.87 -18.04
C LEU A 307 6.22 9.72 -17.08
N ASN A 308 6.44 9.27 -15.84
CA ASN A 308 7.32 9.94 -14.89
C ASN A 308 8.77 9.98 -15.42
N ILE A 309 9.29 8.84 -15.93
CA ILE A 309 10.62 8.77 -16.53
C ILE A 309 10.73 9.75 -17.69
N LEU A 310 9.81 9.68 -18.66
CA LEU A 310 9.80 10.54 -19.84
C LEU A 310 9.77 12.02 -19.44
N SER A 311 8.87 12.41 -18.56
CA SER A 311 8.73 13.79 -18.09
C SER A 311 10.01 14.33 -17.41
N ALA A 312 10.69 13.49 -16.62
CA ALA A 312 11.93 13.87 -15.98
C ALA A 312 13.09 14.00 -16.97
N LEU A 313 13.19 13.10 -17.96
CA LEU A 313 14.20 13.16 -19.02
C LEU A 313 14.01 14.38 -19.94
N ASP A 314 12.79 14.88 -20.07
CA ASP A 314 12.43 16.08 -20.84
C ASP A 314 12.58 17.37 -20.02
N GLY A 315 13.05 17.28 -18.76
CA GLY A 315 13.25 18.45 -17.88
C GLY A 315 11.95 19.04 -17.32
N ALA A 316 10.81 18.35 -17.47
CA ALA A 316 9.49 18.79 -17.00
C ALA A 316 8.80 17.72 -16.12
N PRO A 317 9.40 17.33 -14.99
CA PRO A 317 8.88 16.24 -14.17
C PRO A 317 7.47 16.53 -13.65
N ILE A 318 6.62 15.51 -13.63
CA ILE A 318 5.25 15.58 -13.11
C ILE A 318 5.30 15.83 -11.61
N ARG A 319 5.25 17.09 -11.20
CA ARG A 319 5.51 17.58 -9.81
C ARG A 319 4.70 16.83 -8.74
N GLN A 320 3.44 16.52 -9.00
CA GLN A 320 2.55 15.84 -8.06
C GLN A 320 2.96 14.40 -7.73
N ASN A 321 3.88 13.81 -8.50
CA ASN A 321 4.42 12.48 -8.33
C ASN A 321 5.83 12.48 -7.72
N VAL A 322 6.44 13.65 -7.54
CA VAL A 322 7.78 13.81 -6.95
C VAL A 322 7.70 13.79 -5.43
N ILE A 323 8.55 12.97 -4.81
CA ILE A 323 8.62 12.81 -3.35
C ILE A 323 9.55 13.84 -2.71
N ASN A 324 10.62 14.23 -3.40
CA ASN A 324 11.63 15.18 -2.96
C ASN A 324 11.63 16.45 -3.84
N PRO A 325 10.59 17.29 -3.77
CA PRO A 325 10.38 18.41 -4.70
C PRO A 325 11.46 19.48 -4.65
N ASP A 326 12.26 19.53 -3.58
CA ASP A 326 13.34 20.51 -3.40
C ASP A 326 14.52 20.29 -4.39
N VAL A 327 14.52 19.20 -5.14
CA VAL A 327 15.54 18.91 -6.16
C VAL A 327 15.18 19.41 -7.57
N LEU A 328 13.98 19.98 -7.75
CA LEU A 328 13.45 20.47 -9.02
C LEU A 328 13.82 21.91 -9.32
#